data_94f93ce28e68bf67afa4f6ec4cfa7c5c
#
_entry.id   94f93ce28e68bf67afa4f6ec4cfa7c5c
#
_cell.length_a   1.000
_cell.length_b   1.000
_cell.length_c   1.000
_cell.angle_alpha   90.00
_cell.angle_beta   90.00
_cell.angle_gamma   90.00
#
_symmetry.space_group_name_H-M   'P 1'
#
loop_
_entity.id
_entity.type
_entity.pdbx_description
1 polymer ?
#
loop_
_entity_poly.entity_id
_entity_poly.type
_entity_poly.pdbx_seq_one_letter_code
_entity_poly.pdbx_strand_id
1 'polypeptide(L)'
;MRIFVLGSGSSGNCLVVESEGERLLVDAGLNPTRATERMRSLGADLVTSRSPLGLFVTHDHGDHAAHALPLARALRTPIFAHSGAALDRVRRGVDVRLYVPGRPTTLGPFLIEALSIPHDAPQVALRISATGRRFAIVTDAGHVTRELRALVEGCDLVFLEANHCRRLLETGPYPPHLKRRVGGPLGHLANEQAAELAQSLEDTRVSRLVLVHLSRSNNTPDRARDVVTSRVKRLPVEALPHAEARRFEVGDSTRRLSGAEQLALAF
;
A
#
# COMPACT_ATOMS: atom_id res chain seq x y z
N MET A 1 -6.92 2.13 14.45
CA MET A 1 -6.50 2.83 13.22
C MET A 1 -7.30 2.27 12.06
N ARG A 2 -7.87 3.13 11.20
CA ARG A 2 -8.66 2.75 10.00
C ARG A 2 -7.87 3.08 8.74
N ILE A 3 -7.96 2.22 7.75
CA ILE A 3 -7.29 2.39 6.45
C ILE A 3 -8.34 2.23 5.36
N PHE A 4 -8.44 3.20 4.46
CA PHE A 4 -9.31 3.16 3.29
C PHE A 4 -8.42 3.04 2.05
N VAL A 5 -8.43 1.90 1.41
CA VAL A 5 -7.80 1.71 0.10
C VAL A 5 -8.79 2.20 -0.94
N LEU A 6 -8.56 3.37 -1.50
CA LEU A 6 -9.41 3.96 -2.53
C LEU A 6 -9.05 3.45 -3.92
N GLY A 7 -7.82 3.02 -4.11
CA GLY A 7 -7.33 2.45 -5.36
C GLY A 7 -6.05 1.67 -5.16
N SER A 8 -5.88 0.63 -5.99
CA SER A 8 -4.68 -0.18 -6.05
C SER A 8 -4.41 -0.67 -7.48
N GLY A 9 -3.14 -0.63 -7.90
CA GLY A 9 -2.66 -1.06 -9.21
C GLY A 9 -2.53 0.08 -10.23
N SER A 10 -2.14 -0.25 -11.44
CA SER A 10 -1.78 0.68 -12.53
C SER A 10 -2.88 1.67 -12.96
N SER A 11 -4.08 1.56 -12.41
CA SER A 11 -5.18 2.53 -12.64
C SER A 11 -5.26 3.63 -11.58
N GLY A 12 -4.38 3.63 -10.62
CA GLY A 12 -4.23 4.62 -9.58
C GLY A 12 -4.26 4.04 -8.17
N ASN A 13 -3.19 4.32 -7.44
CA ASN A 13 -3.01 3.98 -6.04
C ASN A 13 -3.40 5.20 -5.18
N CYS A 14 -4.17 4.97 -4.14
CA CYS A 14 -4.57 6.02 -3.21
C CYS A 14 -5.10 5.36 -1.92
N LEU A 15 -4.50 5.71 -0.79
CA LEU A 15 -4.96 5.28 0.53
C LEU A 15 -5.24 6.48 1.42
N VAL A 16 -6.20 6.32 2.34
CA VAL A 16 -6.43 7.24 3.45
C VAL A 16 -6.28 6.49 4.76
N VAL A 17 -5.50 7.03 5.66
CA VAL A 17 -5.27 6.47 6.99
C VAL A 17 -5.89 7.41 8.02
N GLU A 18 -6.68 6.86 8.94
CA GLU A 18 -7.30 7.61 10.03
C GLU A 18 -6.89 7.07 11.39
N SER A 19 -6.48 7.95 12.28
CA SER A 19 -6.24 7.67 13.69
C SER A 19 -6.48 8.94 14.53
N GLU A 20 -7.13 8.81 15.68
CA GLU A 20 -7.38 9.92 16.61
C GLU A 20 -8.06 11.16 15.98
N GLY A 21 -8.91 10.94 14.99
CA GLY A 21 -9.59 12.01 14.26
C GLY A 21 -8.73 12.73 13.22
N GLU A 22 -7.46 12.35 13.08
CA GLU A 22 -6.54 12.89 12.09
C GLU A 22 -6.45 11.95 10.86
N ARG A 23 -6.07 12.53 9.72
CA ARG A 23 -5.94 11.82 8.45
C ARG A 23 -4.58 12.03 7.79
N LEU A 24 -4.11 10.98 7.14
CA LEU A 24 -2.94 10.97 6.27
C LEU A 24 -3.33 10.30 4.95
N LEU A 25 -2.90 10.84 3.82
CA LEU A 25 -3.03 10.17 2.53
C LEU A 25 -1.70 9.56 2.10
N VAL A 26 -1.78 8.45 1.38
CA VAL A 26 -0.64 7.83 0.70
C VAL A 26 -1.00 7.64 -0.76
N ASP A 27 -0.20 8.23 -1.62
CA ASP A 27 -0.32 8.29 -3.07
C ASP A 27 -1.60 8.98 -3.59
N ALA A 28 -1.53 9.44 -4.82
CA ALA A 28 -2.56 10.21 -5.50
C ALA A 28 -2.66 9.84 -6.99
N GLY A 29 -2.75 8.55 -7.27
CA GLY A 29 -3.01 8.06 -8.63
C GLY A 29 -4.47 8.24 -9.07
N LEU A 30 -5.37 8.53 -8.13
CA LEU A 30 -6.78 8.86 -8.43
C LEU A 30 -7.00 10.36 -8.47
N ASN A 31 -7.80 10.84 -9.42
CA ASN A 31 -8.24 12.23 -9.43
C ASN A 31 -9.16 12.53 -8.23
N PRO A 32 -9.31 13.82 -7.81
CA PRO A 32 -10.07 14.20 -6.62
C PRO A 32 -11.53 13.70 -6.63
N THR A 33 -12.21 13.76 -7.78
CA THR A 33 -13.60 13.30 -7.91
C THR A 33 -13.69 11.81 -7.60
N ARG A 34 -12.87 11.00 -8.26
CA ARG A 34 -12.88 9.54 -8.08
C ARG A 34 -12.45 9.11 -6.68
N ALA A 35 -11.47 9.80 -6.09
CA ALA A 35 -11.08 9.56 -4.71
C ALA A 35 -12.23 9.86 -3.73
N THR A 36 -12.96 10.97 -3.94
CA THR A 36 -14.12 11.35 -3.13
C THR A 36 -15.28 10.35 -3.26
N GLU A 37 -15.61 9.94 -4.49
CA GLU A 37 -16.65 8.95 -4.74
C GLU A 37 -16.38 7.62 -4.05
N ARG A 38 -15.13 7.14 -4.14
CA ARG A 38 -14.71 5.90 -3.50
C ARG A 38 -14.68 5.99 -1.98
N MET A 39 -14.29 7.13 -1.41
CA MET A 39 -14.36 7.34 0.04
C MET A 39 -15.82 7.31 0.52
N ARG A 40 -16.74 7.94 -0.23
CA ARG A 40 -18.18 7.92 0.07
C ARG A 40 -18.79 6.53 -0.03
N SER A 41 -18.39 5.72 -0.99
CA SER A 41 -18.86 4.34 -1.11
C SER A 41 -18.45 3.46 0.09
N LEU A 42 -17.44 3.90 0.85
CA LEU A 42 -17.00 3.26 2.10
C LEU A 42 -17.64 3.89 3.36
N GLY A 43 -18.65 4.76 3.19
CA GLY A 43 -19.37 5.41 4.28
C GLY A 43 -18.59 6.53 4.96
N ALA A 44 -17.66 7.19 4.26
CA ALA A 44 -16.87 8.30 4.79
C ALA A 44 -16.69 9.41 3.74
N ASP A 45 -16.47 10.64 4.18
CA ASP A 45 -16.18 11.77 3.30
C ASP A 45 -14.67 12.04 3.26
N LEU A 46 -14.14 12.24 2.04
CA LEU A 46 -12.74 12.61 1.86
C LEU A 46 -12.51 14.10 2.22
N VAL A 47 -13.44 14.95 1.81
CA VAL A 47 -13.43 16.38 2.12
C VAL A 47 -14.22 16.61 3.41
N THR A 48 -13.55 17.09 4.44
CA THR A 48 -14.14 17.39 5.76
C THR A 48 -13.74 18.81 6.21
N SER A 49 -14.26 19.26 7.34
CA SER A 49 -13.88 20.55 7.94
C SER A 49 -12.41 20.60 8.36
N ARG A 50 -11.79 19.45 8.61
CA ARG A 50 -10.37 19.31 8.97
C ARG A 50 -9.59 18.76 7.79
N SER A 51 -8.57 19.47 7.35
CA SER A 51 -7.65 19.03 6.30
C SER A 51 -6.82 17.85 6.79
N PRO A 52 -6.44 16.91 5.89
CA PRO A 52 -5.44 15.90 6.20
C PRO A 52 -4.09 16.51 6.58
N LEU A 53 -3.33 15.83 7.42
CA LEU A 53 -2.01 16.30 7.87
C LEU A 53 -0.97 16.29 6.74
N GLY A 54 -1.15 15.42 5.74
CA GLY A 54 -0.26 15.33 4.59
C GLY A 54 -0.74 14.33 3.55
N LEU A 55 -0.24 14.50 2.34
CA LEU A 55 -0.26 13.53 1.26
C LEU A 55 1.16 13.03 1.05
N PHE A 56 1.45 11.82 1.48
CA PHE A 56 2.73 11.15 1.28
C PHE A 56 2.75 10.47 -0.08
N VAL A 57 3.70 10.81 -0.93
CA VAL A 57 3.88 10.22 -2.27
C VAL A 57 5.09 9.29 -2.23
N THR A 58 4.88 8.02 -2.54
CA THR A 58 5.92 6.98 -2.49
C THR A 58 6.96 7.16 -3.59
N HIS A 59 6.51 7.49 -4.80
CA HIS A 59 7.35 7.81 -5.97
C HIS A 59 6.55 8.57 -7.04
N ASP A 60 7.19 8.96 -8.13
CA ASP A 60 6.63 9.89 -9.11
C ASP A 60 6.00 9.23 -10.36
N HIS A 61 5.81 7.92 -10.38
CA HIS A 61 5.04 7.27 -11.46
C HIS A 61 3.58 7.73 -11.48
N GLY A 62 3.00 7.75 -12.68
CA GLY A 62 1.68 8.34 -12.91
C GLY A 62 0.56 7.74 -12.07
N ASP A 63 0.57 6.44 -11.86
CA ASP A 63 -0.42 5.73 -11.03
C ASP A 63 -0.25 5.95 -9.52
N HIS A 64 0.78 6.67 -9.08
CA HIS A 64 0.99 7.09 -7.69
C HIS A 64 0.92 8.62 -7.52
N ALA A 65 1.37 9.40 -8.50
CA ALA A 65 1.59 10.83 -8.33
C ALA A 65 0.81 11.75 -9.30
N ALA A 66 0.17 11.21 -10.36
CA ALA A 66 -0.44 12.03 -11.42
C ALA A 66 -1.42 13.08 -10.90
N HIS A 67 -2.09 12.82 -9.80
CA HIS A 67 -3.08 13.70 -9.22
C HIS A 67 -2.67 14.28 -7.85
N ALA A 68 -1.38 14.24 -7.49
CA ALA A 68 -0.90 14.76 -6.22
C ALA A 68 -1.22 16.25 -6.03
N LEU A 69 -0.91 17.09 -7.02
CA LEU A 69 -1.20 18.53 -6.95
C LEU A 69 -2.70 18.85 -6.90
N PRO A 70 -3.58 18.34 -7.80
CA PRO A 70 -5.00 18.64 -7.72
C PRO A 70 -5.65 18.10 -6.45
N LEU A 71 -5.23 16.92 -5.98
CA LEU A 71 -5.76 16.33 -4.74
C LEU A 71 -5.32 17.13 -3.51
N ALA A 72 -4.06 17.50 -3.42
CA ALA A 72 -3.55 18.35 -2.32
C ALA A 72 -4.24 19.71 -2.25
N ARG A 73 -4.52 20.34 -3.40
CA ARG A 73 -5.30 21.59 -3.45
C ARG A 73 -6.73 21.41 -2.97
N ALA A 74 -7.41 20.36 -3.46
CA ALA A 74 -8.80 20.08 -3.09
C ALA A 74 -8.94 19.82 -1.59
N LEU A 75 -7.94 19.19 -0.97
CA LEU A 75 -7.93 18.84 0.45
C LEU A 75 -7.21 19.86 1.33
N ARG A 76 -6.58 20.89 0.75
CA ARG A 76 -5.75 21.89 1.44
C ARG A 76 -4.69 21.26 2.34
N THR A 77 -3.97 20.27 1.79
CA THR A 77 -2.96 19.47 2.52
C THR A 77 -1.58 19.65 1.90
N PRO A 78 -0.48 19.62 2.67
CA PRO A 78 0.86 19.59 2.11
C PRO A 78 1.15 18.24 1.45
N ILE A 79 2.03 18.25 0.45
CA ILE A 79 2.59 17.03 -0.16
C ILE A 79 3.93 16.73 0.49
N PHE A 80 4.14 15.46 0.87
CA PHE A 80 5.44 14.92 1.27
C PHE A 80 5.97 14.06 0.13
N ALA A 81 7.05 14.52 -0.51
CA ALA A 81 7.67 13.84 -1.65
C ALA A 81 9.06 13.34 -1.31
N HIS A 82 9.45 12.22 -1.93
CA HIS A 82 10.82 11.72 -1.86
C HIS A 82 11.81 12.76 -2.41
N SER A 83 12.93 12.97 -1.74
CA SER A 83 13.95 13.97 -2.12
C SER A 83 14.58 13.76 -3.50
N GLY A 84 14.40 12.58 -4.12
CA GLY A 84 14.81 12.28 -5.49
C GLY A 84 13.69 12.33 -6.54
N ALA A 85 12.43 12.60 -6.14
CA ALA A 85 11.29 12.58 -7.05
C ALA A 85 11.14 13.90 -7.81
N ALA A 86 10.60 13.84 -9.03
CA ALA A 86 10.37 15.03 -9.87
C ALA A 86 9.32 16.01 -9.29
N LEU A 87 8.46 15.54 -8.38
CA LEU A 87 7.48 16.37 -7.68
C LEU A 87 8.10 17.54 -6.90
N ASP A 88 9.36 17.42 -6.46
CA ASP A 88 10.09 18.52 -5.82
C ASP A 88 10.18 19.79 -6.70
N ARG A 89 10.17 19.62 -8.02
CA ARG A 89 10.35 20.71 -8.99
C ARG A 89 9.05 21.45 -9.34
N VAL A 90 7.90 20.95 -8.91
CA VAL A 90 6.57 21.45 -9.34
C VAL A 90 5.77 22.00 -8.17
N ARG A 91 6.20 23.11 -7.60
CA ARG A 91 5.55 23.75 -6.43
C ARG A 91 4.27 24.55 -6.70
N ARG A 92 3.72 24.65 -7.84
CA ARG A 92 2.54 25.43 -8.31
C ARG A 92 1.49 25.81 -7.22
N GLY A 93 1.92 26.53 -6.16
CA GLY A 93 1.01 27.00 -5.10
C GLY A 93 0.53 25.91 -4.11
N VAL A 94 1.22 24.78 -4.03
CA VAL A 94 1.04 23.73 -3.01
C VAL A 94 2.30 23.67 -2.15
N ASP A 95 2.13 23.50 -0.83
CA ASP A 95 3.24 23.25 0.08
C ASP A 95 3.80 21.85 -0.18
N VAL A 96 5.02 21.77 -0.72
CA VAL A 96 5.73 20.51 -0.97
C VAL A 96 6.92 20.43 -0.03
N ARG A 97 6.91 19.42 0.82
CA ARG A 97 7.94 19.08 1.81
C ARG A 97 8.67 17.83 1.39
N LEU A 98 9.99 17.82 1.54
CA LEU A 98 10.79 16.64 1.20
C LEU A 98 10.97 15.77 2.41
N TYR A 99 10.79 14.46 2.23
CA TYR A 99 11.24 13.47 3.19
C TYR A 99 12.46 12.70 2.68
N VAL A 100 13.25 12.19 3.62
CA VAL A 100 14.46 11.41 3.33
C VAL A 100 14.24 9.98 3.81
N PRO A 101 14.30 8.96 2.94
CA PRO A 101 14.23 7.57 3.36
C PRO A 101 15.26 7.25 4.47
N GLY A 102 14.86 6.39 5.40
CA GLY A 102 15.64 6.08 6.59
C GLY A 102 15.53 7.09 7.73
N ARG A 103 14.90 8.25 7.50
CA ARG A 103 14.58 9.22 8.56
C ARG A 103 13.08 9.22 8.83
N PRO A 104 12.63 8.85 10.05
CA PRO A 104 11.22 8.88 10.39
C PRO A 104 10.63 10.29 10.30
N THR A 105 9.38 10.38 9.86
CA THR A 105 8.60 11.62 9.84
C THR A 105 7.40 11.48 10.77
N THR A 106 7.20 12.43 11.68
CA THR A 106 6.05 12.46 12.57
C THR A 106 5.04 13.50 12.09
N LEU A 107 3.78 13.09 11.91
CA LEU A 107 2.67 13.96 11.54
C LEU A 107 1.47 13.64 12.45
N GLY A 108 1.19 14.52 13.42
CA GLY A 108 0.17 14.26 14.43
C GLY A 108 0.39 12.90 15.13
N PRO A 109 -0.59 11.99 15.12
CA PRO A 109 -0.46 10.68 15.75
C PRO A 109 0.35 9.67 14.90
N PHE A 110 0.73 10.03 13.65
CA PHE A 110 1.40 9.12 12.74
C PHE A 110 2.92 9.23 12.81
N LEU A 111 3.58 8.10 13.03
CA LEU A 111 5.01 7.92 12.77
C LEU A 111 5.17 7.17 11.43
N ILE A 112 5.83 7.79 10.48
CA ILE A 112 6.01 7.30 9.11
C ILE A 112 7.48 6.99 8.90
N GLU A 113 7.77 5.74 8.57
CA GLU A 113 9.11 5.22 8.26
C GLU A 113 9.12 4.83 6.78
N ALA A 114 9.93 5.53 6.01
CA ALA A 114 10.12 5.28 4.58
C ALA A 114 11.44 4.52 4.35
N LEU A 115 11.36 3.38 3.69
CA LEU A 115 12.49 2.55 3.30
C LEU A 115 12.63 2.55 1.79
N SER A 116 13.79 2.95 1.26
CA SER A 116 14.08 2.80 -0.18
C SER A 116 14.06 1.34 -0.59
N ILE A 117 13.35 1.03 -1.66
CA ILE A 117 13.24 -0.32 -2.22
C ILE A 117 13.65 -0.32 -3.69
N PRO A 118 14.09 -1.47 -4.23
CA PRO A 118 14.50 -1.59 -5.63
C PRO A 118 13.35 -1.34 -6.59
N HIS A 119 13.43 -0.27 -7.39
CA HIS A 119 12.51 0.05 -8.46
C HIS A 119 13.21 0.90 -9.52
N ASP A 120 12.59 1.09 -10.70
CA ASP A 120 13.13 1.89 -11.81
C ASP A 120 12.93 3.41 -11.62
N ALA A 121 12.38 3.82 -10.49
CA ALA A 121 12.33 5.19 -9.98
C ALA A 121 12.74 5.22 -8.48
N PRO A 122 13.09 6.39 -7.91
CA PRO A 122 13.27 6.51 -6.45
C PRO A 122 11.97 6.18 -5.72
N GLN A 123 11.89 4.99 -5.15
CA GLN A 123 10.68 4.38 -4.55
C GLN A 123 10.92 4.02 -3.09
N VAL A 124 9.85 4.08 -2.28
CA VAL A 124 9.85 3.67 -0.88
C VAL A 124 8.70 2.73 -0.54
N ALA A 125 8.98 1.72 0.28
CA ALA A 125 7.96 1.09 1.11
C ALA A 125 7.74 1.94 2.37
N LEU A 126 6.51 2.00 2.86
CA LEU A 126 6.16 2.76 4.07
C LEU A 126 5.73 1.82 5.18
N ARG A 127 6.22 2.07 6.41
CA ARG A 127 5.59 1.60 7.64
C ARG A 127 4.97 2.79 8.35
N ILE A 128 3.69 2.71 8.67
CA ILE A 128 2.94 3.76 9.35
C ILE A 128 2.45 3.22 10.68
N SER A 129 2.79 3.93 11.75
CA SER A 129 2.46 3.58 13.12
C SER A 129 1.58 4.66 13.75
N ALA A 130 0.52 4.27 14.45
CA ALA A 130 -0.29 5.16 15.27
C ALA A 130 -0.96 4.33 16.38
N THR A 131 -1.08 4.88 17.60
CA THR A 131 -1.77 4.25 18.75
C THR A 131 -1.32 2.80 19.01
N GLY A 132 -0.02 2.51 18.91
CA GLY A 132 0.55 1.19 19.12
C GLY A 132 0.28 0.17 18.00
N ARG A 133 -0.39 0.58 16.93
CA ARG A 133 -0.66 -0.22 15.71
C ARG A 133 0.26 0.17 14.59
N ARG A 134 0.61 -0.81 13.74
CA ARG A 134 1.52 -0.62 12.62
C ARG A 134 0.99 -1.34 11.37
N PHE A 135 1.10 -0.69 10.25
CA PHE A 135 0.90 -1.36 8.97
C PHE A 135 1.98 -0.95 7.97
N ALA A 136 2.20 -1.79 6.97
CA ALA A 136 3.11 -1.47 5.88
C ALA A 136 2.38 -1.44 4.54
N ILE A 137 2.88 -0.60 3.63
CA ILE A 137 2.51 -0.56 2.21
C ILE A 137 3.78 -0.84 1.41
N VAL A 138 3.73 -1.90 0.60
CA VAL A 138 4.80 -2.33 -0.29
C VAL A 138 4.21 -2.49 -1.68
N THR A 139 4.47 -1.53 -2.53
CA THR A 139 4.12 -1.54 -3.97
C THR A 139 5.38 -1.27 -4.78
N ASP A 140 5.41 -1.68 -6.03
CA ASP A 140 6.49 -1.38 -6.96
C ASP A 140 7.87 -1.83 -6.43
N ALA A 141 7.91 -3.05 -5.93
CA ALA A 141 9.13 -3.67 -5.43
C ALA A 141 9.69 -4.66 -6.46
N GLY A 142 10.87 -4.39 -6.98
CA GLY A 142 11.53 -5.30 -7.93
C GLY A 142 11.92 -6.64 -7.31
N HIS A 143 12.31 -6.62 -6.04
CA HIS A 143 12.57 -7.82 -5.25
C HIS A 143 12.53 -7.53 -3.75
N VAL A 144 12.42 -8.58 -2.94
CA VAL A 144 12.40 -8.48 -1.47
C VAL A 144 13.84 -8.40 -0.95
N THR A 145 14.17 -7.28 -0.31
CA THR A 145 15.46 -7.12 0.40
C THR A 145 15.32 -7.56 1.86
N ARG A 146 16.47 -7.72 2.54
CA ARG A 146 16.49 -8.02 3.97
C ARG A 146 15.85 -6.89 4.80
N GLU A 147 16.11 -5.66 4.43
CA GLU A 147 15.59 -4.46 5.08
C GLU A 147 14.06 -4.36 4.90
N LEU A 148 13.55 -4.68 3.70
CA LEU A 148 12.12 -4.72 3.44
C LEU A 148 11.43 -5.79 4.31
N ARG A 149 12.02 -6.98 4.42
CA ARG A 149 11.52 -8.04 5.31
C ARG A 149 11.45 -7.54 6.75
N ALA A 150 12.52 -6.96 7.28
CA ALA A 150 12.56 -6.42 8.65
C ALA A 150 11.54 -5.29 8.87
N LEU A 151 11.26 -4.46 7.85
CA LEU A 151 10.25 -3.42 7.93
C LEU A 151 8.86 -4.02 8.15
N VAL A 152 8.49 -5.05 7.39
CA VAL A 152 7.13 -5.62 7.40
C VAL A 152 6.88 -6.58 8.56
N GLU A 153 7.90 -7.30 9.05
CA GLU A 153 7.81 -8.23 10.19
C GLU A 153 7.25 -7.56 11.47
N GLY A 154 7.53 -6.27 11.66
CA GLY A 154 7.07 -5.49 12.82
C GLY A 154 5.64 -4.96 12.72
N CYS A 155 4.88 -5.28 11.66
CA CYS A 155 3.55 -4.73 11.39
C CYS A 155 2.42 -5.67 11.84
N ASP A 156 1.24 -5.10 12.11
CA ASP A 156 0.02 -5.87 12.37
C ASP A 156 -0.69 -6.26 11.05
N LEU A 157 -0.62 -5.38 10.04
CA LEU A 157 -1.21 -5.54 8.72
C LEU A 157 -0.18 -5.17 7.65
N VAL A 158 -0.11 -5.95 6.58
CA VAL A 158 0.77 -5.66 5.43
C VAL A 158 -0.04 -5.63 4.14
N PHE A 159 0.02 -4.50 3.42
CA PHE A 159 -0.38 -4.41 2.02
C PHE A 159 0.86 -4.73 1.17
N LEU A 160 0.84 -5.87 0.51
CA LEU A 160 2.00 -6.39 -0.23
C LEU A 160 1.67 -6.52 -1.71
N GLU A 161 2.55 -6.00 -2.54
CA GLU A 161 2.48 -6.24 -3.97
C GLU A 161 2.49 -7.74 -4.31
N ALA A 162 1.58 -8.15 -5.21
CA ALA A 162 1.61 -9.41 -5.93
C ALA A 162 1.24 -9.10 -7.39
N ASN A 163 2.17 -8.47 -8.10
CA ASN A 163 1.84 -7.82 -9.36
C ASN A 163 1.48 -8.83 -10.44
N HIS A 164 2.30 -9.86 -10.67
CA HIS A 164 2.11 -10.72 -11.82
C HIS A 164 2.32 -12.21 -11.54
N CYS A 165 1.60 -13.02 -12.27
CA CYS A 165 1.91 -14.42 -12.48
C CYS A 165 2.99 -14.53 -13.58
N ARG A 166 4.13 -15.16 -13.29
CA ARG A 166 5.25 -15.28 -14.24
C ARG A 166 4.80 -15.85 -15.58
N ARG A 167 3.99 -16.92 -15.57
CA ARG A 167 3.48 -17.53 -16.79
C ARG A 167 2.61 -16.57 -17.61
N LEU A 168 1.71 -15.82 -16.97
CA LEU A 168 0.86 -14.86 -17.69
C LEU A 168 1.68 -13.69 -18.24
N LEU A 169 2.72 -13.24 -17.53
CA LEU A 169 3.63 -12.22 -18.04
C LEU A 169 4.41 -12.73 -19.26
N GLU A 170 4.92 -13.95 -19.22
CA GLU A 170 5.67 -14.56 -20.34
C GLU A 170 4.80 -14.76 -21.57
N THR A 171 3.59 -15.31 -21.42
CA THR A 171 2.69 -15.64 -22.53
C THR A 171 1.74 -14.53 -22.93
N GLY A 172 1.61 -13.50 -22.11
CA GLY A 172 0.67 -12.40 -22.27
C GLY A 172 1.02 -11.41 -23.38
N PRO A 173 0.16 -10.39 -23.61
CA PRO A 173 0.25 -9.51 -24.77
C PRO A 173 1.35 -8.45 -24.68
N TYR A 174 2.06 -8.32 -23.56
CA TYR A 174 3.08 -7.30 -23.41
C TYR A 174 4.27 -7.54 -24.38
N PRO A 175 4.81 -6.47 -24.98
CA PRO A 175 6.00 -6.59 -25.82
C PRO A 175 7.22 -7.02 -24.98
N PRO A 176 8.25 -7.64 -25.61
CA PRO A 176 9.38 -8.22 -24.89
C PRO A 176 10.12 -7.27 -23.95
N HIS A 177 10.27 -6.00 -24.30
CA HIS A 177 10.92 -5.00 -23.45
C HIS A 177 10.11 -4.72 -22.17
N LEU A 178 8.76 -4.68 -22.26
CA LEU A 178 7.90 -4.46 -21.12
C LEU A 178 7.85 -5.70 -20.21
N LYS A 179 7.86 -6.92 -20.77
CA LYS A 179 8.00 -8.15 -19.99
C LYS A 179 9.29 -8.17 -19.17
N ARG A 180 10.41 -7.80 -19.79
CA ARG A 180 11.70 -7.68 -19.08
C ARG A 180 11.69 -6.61 -18.00
N ARG A 181 11.07 -5.46 -18.26
CA ARG A 181 10.91 -4.38 -17.26
C ARG A 181 10.09 -4.86 -16.07
N VAL A 182 8.89 -5.38 -16.31
CA VAL A 182 7.95 -5.81 -15.26
C VAL A 182 8.50 -6.96 -14.42
N GLY A 183 9.07 -7.99 -15.03
CA GLY A 183 9.63 -9.15 -14.35
C GLY A 183 11.11 -9.02 -13.94
N GLY A 184 11.71 -7.84 -14.16
CA GLY A 184 13.12 -7.59 -13.85
C GLY A 184 13.37 -7.21 -12.38
N PRO A 185 14.64 -7.08 -11.96
CA PRO A 185 15.02 -6.82 -10.57
C PRO A 185 14.65 -5.43 -10.07
N LEU A 186 14.29 -4.52 -10.96
CA LEU A 186 13.75 -3.19 -10.67
C LEU A 186 12.29 -3.03 -11.13
N GLY A 187 11.61 -4.14 -11.44
CA GLY A 187 10.22 -4.15 -11.85
C GLY A 187 9.26 -4.34 -10.67
N HIS A 188 8.53 -5.46 -10.66
CA HIS A 188 7.48 -5.73 -9.69
C HIS A 188 7.57 -7.16 -9.15
N LEU A 189 7.05 -7.40 -7.95
CA LEU A 189 7.01 -8.74 -7.34
C LEU A 189 6.08 -9.67 -8.13
N ALA A 190 6.60 -10.84 -8.50
CA ALA A 190 5.78 -11.97 -8.91
C ALA A 190 5.02 -12.56 -7.71
N ASN A 191 3.92 -13.29 -7.97
CA ASN A 191 3.14 -13.96 -6.93
C ASN A 191 4.00 -14.87 -6.07
N GLU A 192 4.98 -15.56 -6.65
CA GLU A 192 5.90 -16.46 -5.93
C GLU A 192 6.80 -15.73 -4.95
N GLN A 193 7.29 -14.53 -5.33
CA GLN A 193 8.12 -13.70 -4.46
C GLN A 193 7.29 -13.13 -3.29
N ALA A 194 6.04 -12.72 -3.56
CA ALA A 194 5.09 -12.33 -2.52
C ALA A 194 4.81 -13.50 -1.56
N ALA A 195 4.66 -14.72 -2.09
CA ALA A 195 4.45 -15.93 -1.30
C ALA A 195 5.65 -16.30 -0.40
N GLU A 196 6.87 -16.14 -0.91
CA GLU A 196 8.09 -16.36 -0.12
C GLU A 196 8.21 -15.37 1.05
N LEU A 197 7.90 -14.09 0.83
CA LEU A 197 7.83 -13.11 1.90
C LEU A 197 6.71 -13.46 2.88
N ALA A 198 5.50 -13.74 2.40
CA ALA A 198 4.35 -14.11 3.23
C ALA A 198 4.65 -15.31 4.14
N GLN A 199 5.31 -16.34 3.63
CA GLN A 199 5.72 -17.51 4.40
C GLN A 199 6.64 -17.13 5.57
N SER A 200 7.55 -16.19 5.37
CA SER A 200 8.45 -15.73 6.43
C SER A 200 7.77 -14.88 7.50
N LEU A 201 6.55 -14.43 7.25
CA LEU A 201 5.78 -13.61 8.18
C LEU A 201 4.86 -14.41 9.12
N GLU A 202 4.73 -15.74 8.94
CA GLU A 202 3.77 -16.56 9.69
C GLU A 202 3.93 -16.54 11.20
N ASP A 203 5.16 -16.47 11.68
CA ASP A 203 5.47 -16.50 13.12
C ASP A 203 5.89 -15.11 13.65
N THR A 204 5.53 -14.07 12.92
CA THR A 204 5.80 -12.67 13.28
C THR A 204 4.55 -11.99 13.87
N ARG A 205 4.63 -10.67 14.06
CA ARG A 205 3.50 -9.85 14.51
C ARG A 205 2.38 -9.74 13.46
N VAL A 206 2.66 -10.04 12.19
CA VAL A 206 1.71 -9.86 11.10
C VAL A 206 0.51 -10.78 11.28
N SER A 207 -0.67 -10.17 11.47
CA SER A 207 -1.94 -10.89 11.68
C SER A 207 -2.80 -10.97 10.41
N ARG A 208 -2.47 -10.19 9.37
CA ARG A 208 -3.21 -10.14 8.10
C ARG A 208 -2.33 -9.63 6.97
N LEU A 209 -2.45 -10.25 5.81
CA LEU A 209 -1.80 -9.87 4.56
C LEU A 209 -2.86 -9.54 3.51
N VAL A 210 -2.72 -8.38 2.87
CA VAL A 210 -3.58 -7.96 1.75
C VAL A 210 -2.72 -7.81 0.51
N LEU A 211 -2.99 -8.63 -0.50
CA LEU A 211 -2.30 -8.54 -1.78
C LEU A 211 -2.86 -7.38 -2.59
N VAL A 212 -1.99 -6.51 -3.03
CA VAL A 212 -2.31 -5.25 -3.72
C VAL A 212 -1.48 -5.10 -4.99
N HIS A 213 -1.71 -4.04 -5.74
CA HIS A 213 -0.96 -3.67 -6.94
C HIS A 213 -0.88 -4.79 -7.99
N LEU A 214 -2.00 -5.51 -8.17
CA LEU A 214 -2.10 -6.59 -9.14
C LEU A 214 -2.17 -6.04 -10.57
N SER A 215 -1.48 -6.69 -11.50
CA SER A 215 -1.58 -6.39 -12.94
C SER A 215 -2.90 -6.88 -13.52
N ARG A 216 -3.61 -6.03 -14.24
CA ARG A 216 -4.85 -6.41 -14.93
C ARG A 216 -4.63 -7.41 -16.06
N SER A 217 -3.49 -7.34 -16.72
CA SER A 217 -3.17 -8.17 -17.88
C SER A 217 -2.45 -9.46 -17.52
N ASN A 218 -1.70 -9.46 -16.41
CA ASN A 218 -0.78 -10.54 -16.09
C ASN A 218 -1.09 -11.20 -14.74
N ASN A 219 -2.26 -10.91 -14.13
CA ASN A 219 -2.68 -11.51 -12.87
C ASN A 219 -4.20 -11.54 -12.72
N THR A 220 -4.66 -12.27 -11.70
CA THR A 220 -6.02 -12.18 -11.15
C THR A 220 -5.96 -12.24 -9.63
N PRO A 221 -6.93 -11.65 -8.90
CA PRO A 221 -6.95 -11.72 -7.44
C PRO A 221 -6.92 -13.15 -6.90
N ASP A 222 -7.71 -14.05 -7.50
CA ASP A 222 -7.75 -15.47 -7.08
C ASP A 222 -6.40 -16.14 -7.30
N ARG A 223 -5.77 -15.95 -8.44
CA ARG A 223 -4.45 -16.53 -8.74
C ARG A 223 -3.38 -16.01 -7.78
N ALA A 224 -3.34 -14.71 -7.52
CA ALA A 224 -2.40 -14.14 -6.56
C ALA A 224 -2.61 -14.74 -5.15
N ARG A 225 -3.88 -14.76 -4.70
CA ARG A 225 -4.25 -15.35 -3.40
C ARG A 225 -3.86 -16.83 -3.33
N ASP A 226 -4.20 -17.63 -4.33
CA ASP A 226 -3.98 -19.09 -4.31
C ASP A 226 -2.48 -19.44 -4.24
N VAL A 227 -1.64 -18.71 -5.00
CA VAL A 227 -0.18 -18.88 -4.94
C VAL A 227 0.35 -18.53 -3.55
N VAL A 228 -0.07 -17.42 -2.97
CA VAL A 228 0.41 -17.00 -1.64
C VAL A 228 -0.12 -17.95 -0.55
N THR A 229 -1.40 -18.29 -0.56
CA THR A 229 -1.99 -19.19 0.45
C THR A 229 -1.43 -20.61 0.38
N SER A 230 -0.92 -21.05 -0.77
CA SER A 230 -0.24 -22.34 -0.88
C SER A 230 1.05 -22.44 -0.04
N ARG A 231 1.66 -21.31 0.32
CA ARG A 231 2.91 -21.22 1.10
C ARG A 231 2.68 -20.89 2.58
N VAL A 232 1.51 -20.39 2.95
CA VAL A 232 1.19 -19.99 4.33
C VAL A 232 0.15 -20.94 4.94
N LYS A 233 0.23 -21.15 6.26
CA LYS A 233 -0.67 -22.08 6.96
C LYS A 233 -1.68 -21.36 7.86
N ARG A 234 -1.27 -20.23 8.45
CA ARG A 234 -2.01 -19.54 9.51
C ARG A 234 -2.25 -18.07 9.25
N LEU A 235 -1.44 -17.45 8.40
CA LEU A 235 -1.58 -16.03 8.09
C LEU A 235 -2.78 -15.82 7.16
N PRO A 236 -3.82 -15.09 7.57
CA PRO A 236 -4.93 -14.72 6.70
C PRO A 236 -4.45 -13.87 5.52
N VAL A 237 -4.75 -14.33 4.30
CA VAL A 237 -4.38 -13.67 3.06
C VAL A 237 -5.63 -13.36 2.25
N GLU A 238 -5.78 -12.13 1.83
CA GLU A 238 -6.78 -11.71 0.86
C GLU A 238 -6.13 -10.97 -0.29
N ALA A 239 -6.74 -10.96 -1.47
CA ALA A 239 -6.31 -10.18 -2.61
C ALA A 239 -7.35 -9.10 -2.89
N LEU A 240 -6.91 -7.85 -3.03
CA LEU A 240 -7.80 -6.74 -3.34
C LEU A 240 -8.10 -6.74 -4.85
N PRO A 241 -9.37 -6.86 -5.27
CA PRO A 241 -9.73 -6.79 -6.67
C PRO A 241 -9.39 -5.44 -7.29
N HIS A 242 -9.16 -5.43 -8.60
CA HIS A 242 -8.89 -4.21 -9.35
C HIS A 242 -10.02 -3.18 -9.19
N ALA A 243 -9.63 -1.95 -8.93
CA ALA A 243 -10.53 -0.82 -8.82
C ALA A 243 -11.57 -0.89 -7.69
N GLU A 244 -11.52 -1.89 -6.82
CA GLU A 244 -12.35 -1.97 -5.63
C GLU A 244 -11.81 -1.04 -4.54
N ALA A 245 -12.72 -0.27 -3.91
CA ALA A 245 -12.41 0.46 -2.69
C ALA A 245 -12.76 -0.41 -1.48
N ARG A 246 -11.90 -0.43 -0.45
CA ARG A 246 -12.11 -1.25 0.73
C ARG A 246 -11.58 -0.59 2.00
N ARG A 247 -12.32 -0.75 3.10
CA ARG A 247 -11.91 -0.32 4.43
C ARG A 247 -11.31 -1.48 5.20
N PHE A 248 -10.23 -1.18 5.92
CA PHE A 248 -9.56 -2.09 6.84
C PHE A 248 -9.45 -1.45 8.22
N GLU A 249 -9.46 -2.27 9.24
CA GLU A 249 -9.19 -1.86 10.61
C GLU A 249 -7.96 -2.60 11.13
N VAL A 250 -7.00 -1.85 11.65
CA VAL A 250 -5.86 -2.44 12.35
C VAL A 250 -6.25 -2.51 13.81
N GLY A 251 -6.77 -3.68 14.18
CA GLY A 251 -7.29 -3.98 15.51
C GLY A 251 -6.23 -4.49 16.49
N ASP A 252 -6.66 -4.95 17.66
CA ASP A 252 -5.82 -5.59 18.66
C ASP A 252 -5.50 -7.03 18.23
N SER A 253 -4.25 -7.31 17.92
CA SER A 253 -3.78 -8.66 17.61
C SER A 253 -3.84 -9.62 18.82
N THR A 254 -4.18 -9.11 20.01
CA THR A 254 -4.32 -9.90 21.23
C THR A 254 -5.60 -10.75 21.29
N ARG A 255 -6.57 -10.55 20.38
CA ARG A 255 -7.73 -11.43 20.23
C ARG A 255 -7.56 -12.43 19.08
N ARG A 256 -6.61 -13.32 19.17
CA ARG A 256 -6.87 -14.69 18.68
C ARG A 256 -7.90 -15.25 19.65
N LEU A 257 -9.18 -15.32 19.22
CA LEU A 257 -10.19 -16.07 19.97
C LEU A 257 -9.60 -17.45 20.22
N SER A 258 -9.42 -17.84 21.48
CA SER A 258 -9.11 -19.22 21.83
C SER A 258 -10.24 -20.09 21.28
N GLY A 259 -9.95 -21.31 20.83
CA GLY A 259 -10.97 -22.19 20.24
C GLY A 259 -12.22 -22.40 21.11
N ALA A 260 -12.16 -22.08 22.42
CA ALA A 260 -13.29 -22.08 23.36
C ALA A 260 -14.26 -20.89 23.17
N GLU A 261 -13.77 -19.71 22.71
CA GLU A 261 -14.63 -18.53 22.49
C GLU A 261 -15.34 -18.56 21.12
N GLN A 262 -14.81 -19.30 20.14
CA GLN A 262 -15.50 -19.55 18.86
C GLN A 262 -16.73 -20.47 19.03
N LEU A 263 -16.72 -21.40 19.99
CA LEU A 263 -17.84 -22.27 20.29
C LEU A 263 -18.96 -21.57 21.08
N ALA A 264 -18.66 -20.52 21.83
CA ALA A 264 -19.65 -19.77 22.60
C ALA A 264 -20.49 -18.77 21.79
N LEU A 265 -20.08 -18.44 20.56
CA LEU A 265 -20.81 -17.57 19.62
C LEU A 265 -21.66 -18.33 18.59
N ALA A 266 -21.67 -19.67 18.66
CA ALA A 266 -22.41 -20.56 17.74
C ALA A 266 -23.70 -21.14 18.35
N PHE A 267 -24.17 -20.61 19.52
CA PHE A 267 -25.44 -20.96 20.14
C PHE A 267 -26.29 -19.74 20.44
#